data_237174b064f2d1d2da09731554c8976e
#
_entry.id   237174b064f2d1d2da09731554c8976e
#
_cell.length_a   1.000
_cell.length_b   1.000
_cell.length_c   1.000
_cell.angle_alpha   90.00
_cell.angle_beta   90.00
_cell.angle_gamma   90.00
#
_symmetry.space_group_name_H-M   'P 1'
#
loop_
_entity.id
_entity.type
_entity.pdbx_description
1 polymer ?
#
loop_
_entity_poly.entity_id
_entity_poly.type
_entity_poly.pdbx_seq_one_letter_code
_entity_poly.pdbx_strand_id
1 'polypeptide(L)'
;MVNQKDNTDPLIPVAPAEQQELSGIKETFKSLLHTIMEKNNQLNAKFDLATVWPETDDLPTLYSQLTDLKHCLDSFRPIAPETIMDMQEAWDIRYTYESNRIEGNSLTLDETLHVIEKGLTIGGKLLNDHLEAINHQDAIHYIRDFVEGGDGRDSQFTERILLNIHNLILKGIRDRDAGSYRRQPVFILQSDRKKHEFPDAYLLNKLVEDYFIFYNENKDTMHPVEMAAHLHQRLVNIHPFIDGNGRTSRLVMNLYLLQQGYPIMIIDSEMDKRQEYYRILGEYRGVADGDSKPFELFITQKVKDALFEYLQFMSADQNEEAKDKGYYFFKKIESYLS
;
A
#
# COMPACT_ATOMS: atom_id res chain seq x y z
N MET A 1 -11.94 11.17 -32.85
CA MET A 1 -10.55 11.51 -32.46
C MET A 1 -10.50 11.36 -30.95
N VAL A 2 -10.07 10.21 -30.51
CA VAL A 2 -9.85 9.91 -29.10
C VAL A 2 -8.53 10.58 -28.75
N ASN A 3 -8.55 11.55 -27.83
CA ASN A 3 -7.33 12.09 -27.24
C ASN A 3 -6.64 10.92 -26.51
N GLN A 4 -5.53 10.44 -27.08
CA GLN A 4 -4.52 9.74 -26.30
C GLN A 4 -4.03 10.73 -25.24
N LYS A 5 -4.53 10.59 -24.03
CA LYS A 5 -3.84 11.17 -22.87
C LYS A 5 -2.49 10.47 -22.79
N ASP A 6 -1.42 11.23 -22.78
CA ASP A 6 -0.08 10.76 -22.45
C ASP A 6 -0.16 10.09 -21.06
N ASN A 7 -0.21 8.78 -21.05
CA ASN A 7 -0.19 7.95 -19.84
C ASN A 7 1.27 7.76 -19.45
N THR A 8 1.95 8.85 -19.11
CA THR A 8 3.24 8.81 -18.43
C THR A 8 2.97 8.53 -16.95
N ASP A 9 3.84 7.75 -16.31
CA ASP A 9 3.83 7.52 -14.84
C ASP A 9 3.52 8.85 -14.14
N PRO A 10 2.41 8.96 -13.38
CA PRO A 10 1.97 10.22 -12.77
C PRO A 10 2.97 10.81 -11.75
N LEU A 11 4.05 10.12 -11.50
CA LEU A 11 5.04 10.49 -10.53
C LEU A 11 6.13 11.39 -11.14
N ILE A 12 5.82 12.65 -11.22
CA ILE A 12 6.61 13.89 -11.11
C ILE A 12 7.95 13.93 -11.87
N PRO A 13 8.16 14.92 -12.73
CA PRO A 13 9.47 15.28 -13.26
C PRO A 13 10.41 15.66 -12.10
N VAL A 14 11.52 14.93 -11.99
CA VAL A 14 12.56 15.20 -11.01
C VAL A 14 13.29 16.50 -11.40
N ALA A 15 13.46 17.42 -10.45
CA ALA A 15 14.18 18.67 -10.69
C ALA A 15 15.66 18.41 -11.07
N PRO A 16 16.30 19.28 -11.89
CA PRO A 16 17.68 19.07 -12.34
C PRO A 16 18.73 18.88 -11.24
N ALA A 17 18.53 19.48 -10.07
CA ALA A 17 19.42 19.31 -8.91
C ALA A 17 19.27 17.91 -8.28
N GLU A 18 18.05 17.37 -8.24
CA GLU A 18 17.77 16.00 -7.78
C GLU A 18 18.32 14.95 -8.75
N GLN A 19 18.38 15.21 -10.06
CA GLN A 19 18.99 14.30 -11.04
C GLN A 19 20.48 14.06 -10.80
N GLN A 20 21.19 15.04 -10.27
CA GLN A 20 22.61 14.93 -9.96
C GLN A 20 22.85 14.12 -8.69
N GLU A 21 21.97 14.27 -7.70
CA GLU A 21 21.95 13.49 -6.47
C GLU A 21 21.54 12.04 -6.72
N LEU A 22 20.53 11.80 -7.56
CA LEU A 22 20.13 10.49 -8.04
C LEU A 22 21.25 9.76 -8.81
N SER A 23 22.12 10.48 -9.52
CA SER A 23 23.28 9.89 -10.19
C SER A 23 24.30 9.33 -9.19
N GLY A 24 24.54 10.03 -8.07
CA GLY A 24 25.41 9.54 -6.99
C GLY A 24 24.83 8.31 -6.27
N ILE A 25 23.52 8.31 -6.05
CA ILE A 25 22.78 7.18 -5.47
C ILE A 25 22.84 5.97 -6.41
N LYS A 26 22.70 6.17 -7.73
CA LYS A 26 22.88 5.12 -8.75
C LYS A 26 24.23 4.42 -8.62
N GLU A 27 25.32 5.17 -8.52
CA GLU A 27 26.67 4.60 -8.43
C GLU A 27 26.86 3.81 -7.13
N THR A 28 26.35 4.30 -6.02
CA THR A 28 26.37 3.59 -4.72
C THR A 28 25.57 2.28 -4.79
N PHE A 29 24.39 2.33 -5.39
CA PHE A 29 23.53 1.14 -5.58
C PHE A 29 24.16 0.13 -6.54
N LYS A 30 24.83 0.59 -7.61
CA LYS A 30 25.61 -0.23 -8.53
C LYS A 30 26.71 -1.02 -7.82
N SER A 31 27.50 -0.35 -7.00
CA SER A 31 28.58 -0.97 -6.23
C SER A 31 28.02 -2.03 -5.26
N LEU A 32 26.90 -1.73 -4.62
CA LEU A 32 26.21 -2.62 -3.71
C LEU A 32 25.68 -3.87 -4.44
N LEU A 33 25.03 -3.68 -5.59
CA LEU A 33 24.53 -4.77 -6.43
C LEU A 33 25.65 -5.66 -6.96
N HIS A 34 26.75 -5.08 -7.38
CA HIS A 34 27.91 -5.85 -7.82
C HIS A 34 28.40 -6.77 -6.70
N THR A 35 28.50 -6.25 -5.48
CA THR A 35 28.89 -7.04 -4.30
C THR A 35 27.91 -8.20 -4.02
N ILE A 36 26.62 -7.99 -4.22
CA ILE A 36 25.59 -9.01 -4.04
C ILE A 36 25.66 -10.07 -5.13
N MET A 37 25.84 -9.65 -6.39
CA MET A 37 26.00 -10.58 -7.53
C MET A 37 27.20 -11.47 -7.32
N GLU A 38 28.33 -10.93 -6.87
CA GLU A 38 29.53 -11.73 -6.55
C GLU A 38 29.25 -12.75 -5.45
N LYS A 39 28.56 -12.37 -4.38
CA LYS A 39 28.19 -13.28 -3.29
C LYS A 39 27.21 -14.36 -3.76
N ASN A 40 26.21 -14.02 -4.56
CA ASN A 40 25.24 -14.99 -5.09
C ASN A 40 25.86 -15.95 -6.10
N ASN A 41 26.75 -15.52 -6.95
CA ASN A 41 27.48 -16.39 -7.86
C ASN A 41 28.35 -17.41 -7.11
N GLN A 42 28.85 -17.07 -5.93
CA GLN A 42 29.62 -17.98 -5.07
C GLN A 42 28.74 -18.98 -4.33
N LEU A 43 27.45 -18.67 -4.08
CA LEU A 43 26.58 -19.47 -3.21
C LEU A 43 25.52 -20.28 -3.95
N ASN A 44 25.35 -20.13 -5.27
CA ASN A 44 24.24 -20.72 -6.05
C ASN A 44 22.85 -20.47 -5.42
N ALA A 45 22.72 -19.43 -4.64
CA ALA A 45 21.52 -19.11 -3.86
C ALA A 45 20.58 -18.22 -4.66
N LYS A 46 19.27 -18.35 -4.41
CA LYS A 46 18.29 -17.36 -4.81
C LYS A 46 18.69 -16.01 -4.20
N PHE A 47 18.59 -14.96 -5.02
CA PHE A 47 18.86 -13.61 -4.56
C PHE A 47 18.00 -13.26 -3.34
N ASP A 48 18.66 -12.89 -2.26
CA ASP A 48 18.02 -12.44 -1.02
C ASP A 48 18.53 -11.04 -0.68
N LEU A 49 17.65 -10.07 -0.81
CA LEU A 49 17.94 -8.68 -0.47
C LEU A 49 18.21 -8.47 1.03
N ALA A 50 17.75 -9.39 1.89
CA ALA A 50 18.09 -9.37 3.31
C ALA A 50 19.61 -9.44 3.54
N THR A 51 20.38 -9.98 2.58
CA THR A 51 21.86 -9.99 2.66
C THR A 51 22.48 -8.61 2.45
N VAL A 52 21.75 -7.66 1.87
CA VAL A 52 22.24 -6.30 1.57
C VAL A 52 21.95 -5.33 2.68
N TRP A 53 20.71 -5.41 3.16
CA TRP A 53 20.28 -4.66 4.31
C TRP A 53 19.95 -5.66 5.41
N PRO A 54 20.84 -5.82 6.40
CA PRO A 54 20.56 -6.70 7.51
C PRO A 54 19.21 -6.33 8.14
N GLU A 55 18.45 -7.34 8.52
CA GLU A 55 17.24 -7.13 9.27
C GLU A 55 17.53 -6.25 10.48
N THR A 56 16.72 -5.25 10.67
CA THR A 56 16.82 -4.33 11.80
C THR A 56 15.43 -3.92 12.23
N ASP A 57 15.25 -3.75 13.53
CA ASP A 57 14.04 -3.17 14.12
C ASP A 57 14.23 -1.68 14.47
N ASP A 58 15.36 -1.10 14.06
CA ASP A 58 15.64 0.32 14.24
C ASP A 58 14.92 1.14 13.16
N LEU A 59 13.81 1.78 13.53
CA LEU A 59 12.97 2.56 12.62
C LEU A 59 13.74 3.66 11.85
N PRO A 60 14.61 4.48 12.48
CA PRO A 60 15.41 5.45 11.73
C PRO A 60 16.25 4.82 10.63
N THR A 61 16.90 3.68 10.90
CA THR A 61 17.67 2.93 9.89
C THR A 61 16.76 2.41 8.77
N LEU A 62 15.58 1.86 9.11
CA LEU A 62 14.61 1.40 8.13
C LEU A 62 14.09 2.54 7.25
N TYR A 63 13.78 3.69 7.81
CA TYR A 63 13.34 4.86 7.04
C TYR A 63 14.43 5.34 6.07
N SER A 64 15.69 5.33 6.49
CA SER A 64 16.82 5.61 5.58
C SER A 64 16.88 4.61 4.43
N GLN A 65 16.76 3.29 4.72
CA GLN A 65 16.73 2.25 3.71
C GLN A 65 15.56 2.43 2.72
N LEU A 66 14.36 2.78 3.23
CA LEU A 66 13.20 3.03 2.38
C LEU A 66 13.38 4.27 1.49
N THR A 67 14.01 5.32 2.01
CA THR A 67 14.37 6.50 1.23
C THR A 67 15.31 6.14 0.08
N ASP A 68 16.35 5.33 0.35
CA ASP A 68 17.29 4.86 -0.67
C ASP A 68 16.58 3.99 -1.73
N LEU A 69 15.72 3.05 -1.32
CA LEU A 69 14.92 2.23 -2.24
C LEU A 69 13.96 3.07 -3.07
N LYS A 70 13.33 4.07 -2.46
CA LYS A 70 12.44 5.00 -3.17
C LYS A 70 13.22 5.80 -4.23
N HIS A 71 14.42 6.28 -3.90
CA HIS A 71 15.30 6.93 -4.88
C HIS A 71 15.68 5.99 -6.02
N CYS A 72 15.93 4.70 -5.73
CA CYS A 72 16.13 3.70 -6.78
C CYS A 72 14.90 3.62 -7.70
N LEU A 73 13.70 3.53 -7.14
CA LEU A 73 12.47 3.51 -7.91
C LEU A 73 12.32 4.78 -8.77
N ASP A 74 12.54 5.95 -8.19
CA ASP A 74 12.47 7.23 -8.90
C ASP A 74 13.46 7.31 -10.08
N SER A 75 14.58 6.60 -10.01
CA SER A 75 15.56 6.54 -11.09
C SER A 75 15.05 5.81 -12.35
N PHE A 76 14.01 4.99 -12.24
CA PHE A 76 13.38 4.32 -13.38
C PHE A 76 12.35 5.18 -14.09
N ARG A 77 11.96 6.31 -13.50
CA ARG A 77 10.93 7.19 -14.04
C ARG A 77 11.49 8.12 -15.13
N PRO A 78 10.72 8.45 -16.19
CA PRO A 78 9.36 7.97 -16.46
C PRO A 78 9.35 6.49 -16.90
N ILE A 79 8.36 5.73 -16.41
CA ILE A 79 8.19 4.32 -16.76
C ILE A 79 7.27 4.21 -17.97
N ALA A 80 7.55 3.28 -18.87
CA ALA A 80 6.73 3.08 -20.05
C ALA A 80 5.27 2.73 -19.67
N PRO A 81 4.25 3.39 -20.24
CA PRO A 81 2.85 3.19 -19.85
C PRO A 81 2.40 1.73 -19.89
N GLU A 82 2.81 0.98 -20.92
CA GLU A 82 2.46 -0.43 -21.09
C GLU A 82 3.00 -1.30 -19.92
N THR A 83 4.22 -1.05 -19.50
CA THR A 83 4.84 -1.76 -18.36
C THR A 83 4.10 -1.47 -17.06
N ILE A 84 3.67 -0.22 -16.86
CA ILE A 84 2.94 0.18 -15.65
C ILE A 84 1.55 -0.45 -15.59
N MET A 85 0.82 -0.46 -16.73
CA MET A 85 -0.56 -0.93 -16.76
C MET A 85 -0.66 -2.40 -16.32
N ASP A 86 0.11 -3.28 -16.96
CA ASP A 86 0.09 -4.72 -16.64
C ASP A 86 0.46 -4.98 -15.17
N MET A 87 1.44 -4.25 -14.68
CA MET A 87 1.89 -4.35 -13.30
C MET A 87 0.83 -3.83 -12.32
N GLN A 88 0.27 -2.66 -12.58
CA GLN A 88 -0.75 -2.06 -11.72
C GLN A 88 -1.97 -2.97 -11.64
N GLU A 89 -2.43 -3.52 -12.74
CA GLU A 89 -3.56 -4.44 -12.80
C GLU A 89 -3.33 -5.68 -11.93
N ALA A 90 -2.17 -6.32 -12.05
CA ALA A 90 -1.83 -7.49 -11.24
C ALA A 90 -1.76 -7.16 -9.73
N TRP A 91 -1.18 -6.01 -9.38
CA TRP A 91 -1.12 -5.55 -7.99
C TRP A 91 -2.48 -5.16 -7.42
N ASP A 92 -3.31 -4.50 -8.20
CA ASP A 92 -4.65 -4.06 -7.78
C ASP A 92 -5.57 -5.25 -7.52
N ILE A 93 -5.48 -6.29 -8.35
CA ILE A 93 -6.20 -7.55 -8.14
C ILE A 93 -5.71 -8.26 -6.87
N ARG A 94 -4.39 -8.38 -6.68
CA ARG A 94 -3.81 -8.97 -5.47
C ARG A 94 -4.20 -8.17 -4.23
N TYR A 95 -4.12 -6.85 -4.28
CA TYR A 95 -4.53 -5.99 -3.17
C TYR A 95 -6.02 -6.14 -2.85
N THR A 96 -6.87 -6.20 -3.87
CA THR A 96 -8.30 -6.45 -3.71
C THR A 96 -8.56 -7.79 -3.03
N TYR A 97 -7.92 -8.85 -3.50
CA TYR A 97 -8.04 -10.17 -2.90
C TYR A 97 -7.60 -10.17 -1.43
N GLU A 98 -6.37 -9.73 -1.15
CA GLU A 98 -5.79 -9.79 0.20
C GLU A 98 -6.59 -8.94 1.19
N SER A 99 -6.94 -7.71 0.81
CA SER A 99 -7.67 -6.79 1.68
C SER A 99 -9.08 -7.29 2.03
N ASN A 100 -9.80 -7.89 1.08
CA ASN A 100 -11.11 -8.48 1.35
C ASN A 100 -11.00 -9.81 2.10
N ARG A 101 -9.98 -10.62 1.82
CA ARG A 101 -9.73 -11.89 2.50
C ARG A 101 -9.42 -11.70 3.99
N ILE A 102 -8.72 -10.63 4.36
CA ILE A 102 -8.52 -10.23 5.75
C ILE A 102 -9.87 -10.08 6.48
N GLU A 103 -10.87 -9.51 5.82
CA GLU A 103 -12.21 -9.31 6.40
C GLU A 103 -13.11 -10.55 6.30
N GLY A 104 -12.64 -11.63 5.68
CA GLY A 104 -13.35 -12.91 5.62
C GLY A 104 -14.06 -13.21 4.31
N ASN A 105 -13.82 -12.43 3.26
CA ASN A 105 -14.30 -12.74 1.91
C ASN A 105 -13.84 -14.13 1.48
N SER A 106 -14.70 -14.88 0.81
CA SER A 106 -14.46 -16.29 0.49
C SER A 106 -13.90 -16.54 -0.91
N LEU A 107 -13.79 -15.52 -1.77
CA LEU A 107 -13.19 -15.65 -3.10
C LEU A 107 -11.70 -16.04 -2.98
N THR A 108 -11.23 -16.84 -3.90
CA THR A 108 -9.80 -17.08 -4.14
C THR A 108 -9.22 -15.94 -4.99
N LEU A 109 -7.90 -15.87 -5.13
CA LEU A 109 -7.24 -14.89 -6.00
C LEU A 109 -7.71 -15.03 -7.45
N ASP A 110 -7.77 -16.25 -7.97
CA ASP A 110 -8.25 -16.54 -9.33
C ASP A 110 -9.73 -16.20 -9.52
N GLU A 111 -10.57 -16.50 -8.53
CA GLU A 111 -11.98 -16.09 -8.55
C GLU A 111 -12.13 -14.56 -8.50
N THR A 112 -11.31 -13.88 -7.71
CA THR A 112 -11.28 -12.40 -7.64
C THR A 112 -10.91 -11.80 -9.00
N LEU A 113 -9.88 -12.34 -9.66
CA LEU A 113 -9.49 -11.98 -11.02
C LEU A 113 -10.68 -12.12 -11.99
N HIS A 114 -11.35 -13.27 -11.97
CA HIS A 114 -12.48 -13.52 -12.86
C HIS A 114 -13.68 -12.60 -12.61
N VAL A 115 -13.95 -12.25 -11.34
CA VAL A 115 -15.01 -11.30 -10.99
C VAL A 115 -14.68 -9.91 -11.52
N ILE A 116 -13.44 -9.45 -11.32
CA ILE A 116 -13.01 -8.10 -11.69
C ILE A 116 -12.88 -7.95 -13.22
N GLU A 117 -12.08 -8.81 -13.86
CA GLU A 117 -11.78 -8.64 -15.28
C GLU A 117 -12.90 -9.09 -16.21
N LYS A 118 -13.59 -10.17 -15.85
CA LYS A 118 -14.57 -10.80 -16.75
C LYS A 118 -16.02 -10.56 -16.32
N GLY A 119 -16.25 -9.92 -15.16
CA GLY A 119 -17.59 -9.71 -14.63
C GLY A 119 -18.34 -11.01 -14.32
N LEU A 120 -17.62 -12.10 -14.03
CA LEU A 120 -18.22 -13.41 -13.80
C LEU A 120 -18.77 -13.51 -12.37
N THR A 121 -19.86 -14.26 -12.23
CA THR A 121 -20.35 -14.70 -10.91
C THR A 121 -19.85 -16.11 -10.61
N ILE A 122 -19.31 -16.29 -9.42
CA ILE A 122 -18.74 -17.57 -8.97
C ILE A 122 -19.80 -18.37 -8.21
N GLY A 123 -20.10 -19.57 -8.69
CA GLY A 123 -21.07 -20.46 -8.06
C GLY A 123 -20.68 -20.84 -6.64
N GLY A 124 -21.65 -20.81 -5.72
CA GLY A 124 -21.43 -21.15 -4.30
C GLY A 124 -20.82 -20.05 -3.43
N LYS A 125 -20.57 -18.86 -3.98
CA LYS A 125 -20.10 -17.69 -3.25
C LYS A 125 -21.24 -16.72 -2.98
N LEU A 126 -21.12 -15.92 -1.91
CA LEU A 126 -22.11 -14.91 -1.58
C LEU A 126 -22.07 -13.75 -2.57
N LEU A 127 -23.21 -13.11 -2.82
CA LEU A 127 -23.26 -11.90 -3.64
C LEU A 127 -22.37 -10.79 -3.05
N ASN A 128 -22.37 -10.68 -1.72
CA ASN A 128 -21.53 -9.68 -1.04
C ASN A 128 -20.04 -9.90 -1.32
N ASP A 129 -19.57 -11.13 -1.41
CA ASP A 129 -18.16 -11.40 -1.74
C ASP A 129 -17.78 -10.82 -3.10
N HIS A 130 -18.67 -10.91 -4.10
CA HIS A 130 -18.47 -10.33 -5.43
C HIS A 130 -18.51 -8.79 -5.37
N LEU A 131 -19.51 -8.23 -4.68
CA LEU A 131 -19.63 -6.78 -4.54
C LEU A 131 -18.44 -6.17 -3.80
N GLU A 132 -17.94 -6.84 -2.77
CA GLU A 132 -16.73 -6.40 -2.05
C GLU A 132 -15.50 -6.35 -2.96
N ALA A 133 -15.31 -7.34 -3.84
CA ALA A 133 -14.21 -7.36 -4.80
C ALA A 133 -14.34 -6.19 -5.80
N ILE A 134 -15.51 -6.01 -6.40
CA ILE A 134 -15.77 -4.94 -7.37
C ILE A 134 -15.60 -3.56 -6.70
N ASN A 135 -16.21 -3.37 -5.54
CA ASN A 135 -16.16 -2.12 -4.81
C ASN A 135 -14.75 -1.74 -4.36
N HIS A 136 -13.95 -2.73 -3.96
CA HIS A 136 -12.56 -2.49 -3.56
C HIS A 136 -11.71 -2.08 -4.77
N GLN A 137 -11.92 -2.71 -5.92
CA GLN A 137 -11.27 -2.32 -7.16
C GLN A 137 -11.67 -0.90 -7.58
N ASP A 138 -12.98 -0.56 -7.54
CA ASP A 138 -13.46 0.81 -7.78
C ASP A 138 -12.78 1.82 -6.85
N ALA A 139 -12.59 1.46 -5.57
CA ALA A 139 -11.93 2.32 -4.60
C ALA A 139 -10.42 2.47 -4.87
N ILE A 140 -9.74 1.43 -5.38
CA ILE A 140 -8.33 1.52 -5.82
C ILE A 140 -8.24 2.48 -7.01
N HIS A 141 -9.08 2.33 -8.03
CA HIS A 141 -9.11 3.25 -9.16
C HIS A 141 -9.35 4.69 -8.69
N TYR A 142 -10.31 4.90 -7.78
CA TYR A 142 -10.59 6.22 -7.22
C TYR A 142 -9.36 6.87 -6.55
N ILE A 143 -8.59 6.13 -5.73
CA ILE A 143 -7.40 6.69 -5.09
C ILE A 143 -6.27 6.93 -6.09
N ARG A 144 -6.13 6.11 -7.14
CA ARG A 144 -5.18 6.36 -8.23
C ARG A 144 -5.56 7.61 -9.03
N ASP A 145 -6.81 7.70 -9.48
CA ASP A 145 -7.31 8.87 -10.20
C ASP A 145 -7.16 10.17 -9.39
N PHE A 146 -7.33 10.08 -8.06
CA PHE A 146 -7.12 11.21 -7.16
C PHE A 146 -5.65 11.67 -7.12
N VAL A 147 -4.71 10.73 -7.14
CA VAL A 147 -3.28 11.03 -7.17
C VAL A 147 -2.85 11.54 -8.55
N GLU A 148 -3.39 10.96 -9.63
CA GLU A 148 -3.04 11.28 -11.02
C GLU A 148 -3.73 12.53 -11.54
N GLY A 149 -4.98 12.75 -11.18
CA GLY A 149 -5.87 13.76 -11.74
C GLY A 149 -5.84 15.13 -11.05
N GLY A 150 -5.20 15.24 -9.90
CA GLY A 150 -4.98 16.48 -9.19
C GLY A 150 -3.70 17.19 -9.65
N ASP A 151 -3.37 18.31 -9.01
CA ASP A 151 -2.05 18.96 -9.16
C ASP A 151 -0.93 18.07 -8.53
N GLY A 152 -1.07 16.76 -8.60
CA GLY A 152 -0.16 15.76 -8.08
C GLY A 152 -0.13 15.74 -6.54
N ARG A 153 1.07 15.86 -5.94
CA ARG A 153 1.28 15.87 -4.47
C ARG A 153 0.50 16.96 -3.74
N ASP A 154 0.02 17.99 -4.43
CA ASP A 154 -0.74 19.08 -3.85
C ASP A 154 -2.22 18.76 -3.59
N SER A 155 -2.70 17.58 -4.06
CA SER A 155 -4.06 17.12 -3.76
C SER A 155 -4.18 16.72 -2.29
N GLN A 156 -4.78 17.59 -1.49
CA GLN A 156 -4.88 17.38 -0.05
C GLN A 156 -5.88 16.27 0.29
N PHE A 157 -5.45 15.28 1.10
CA PHE A 157 -6.35 14.30 1.69
C PHE A 157 -7.30 15.00 2.68
N THR A 158 -8.59 14.85 2.46
CA THR A 158 -9.66 15.50 3.23
C THR A 158 -10.70 14.50 3.73
N GLU A 159 -11.52 14.91 4.69
CA GLU A 159 -12.66 14.12 5.17
C GLU A 159 -13.59 13.67 4.03
N ARG A 160 -13.81 14.53 3.03
CA ARG A 160 -14.61 14.18 1.85
C ARG A 160 -14.03 12.98 1.10
N ILE A 161 -12.70 12.92 0.94
CA ILE A 161 -12.02 11.80 0.28
C ILE A 161 -12.18 10.52 1.11
N LEU A 162 -12.01 10.62 2.44
CA LEU A 162 -12.26 9.51 3.36
C LEU A 162 -13.67 8.94 3.21
N LEU A 163 -14.68 9.81 3.21
CA LEU A 163 -16.08 9.42 3.08
C LEU A 163 -16.40 8.84 1.70
N ASN A 164 -15.78 9.34 0.62
CA ASN A 164 -15.93 8.80 -0.72
C ASN A 164 -15.33 7.38 -0.83
N ILE A 165 -14.14 7.15 -0.28
CA ILE A 165 -13.52 5.81 -0.23
C ILE A 165 -14.46 4.84 0.50
N HIS A 166 -14.95 5.21 1.67
CA HIS A 166 -15.87 4.37 2.43
C HIS A 166 -17.20 4.14 1.70
N ASN A 167 -17.71 5.16 0.99
CA ASN A 167 -18.94 5.01 0.19
C ASN A 167 -18.77 3.96 -0.91
N LEU A 168 -17.62 3.97 -1.60
CA LEU A 168 -17.31 2.96 -2.62
C LEU A 168 -17.26 1.55 -2.00
N ILE A 169 -16.58 1.38 -0.88
CA ILE A 169 -16.44 0.07 -0.20
C ILE A 169 -17.77 -0.58 0.16
N LEU A 170 -18.80 0.20 0.53
CA LEU A 170 -20.10 -0.32 0.96
C LEU A 170 -21.21 -0.20 -0.08
N LYS A 171 -20.91 0.31 -1.28
CA LYS A 171 -21.90 0.47 -2.36
C LYS A 171 -22.59 -0.87 -2.71
N GLY A 172 -23.92 -0.88 -2.72
CA GLY A 172 -24.70 -2.08 -3.01
C GLY A 172 -24.73 -3.13 -1.89
N ILE A 173 -23.92 -2.96 -0.83
CA ILE A 173 -23.85 -3.86 0.33
C ILE A 173 -24.61 -3.25 1.50
N ARG A 174 -24.32 -1.99 1.83
CA ARG A 174 -24.93 -1.23 2.93
C ARG A 174 -25.10 0.24 2.55
N ASP A 175 -25.87 0.52 1.53
CA ASP A 175 -26.01 1.87 0.95
C ASP A 175 -26.44 2.94 1.96
N ARG A 176 -27.18 2.58 3.02
CA ARG A 176 -27.59 3.52 4.07
C ARG A 176 -26.45 3.99 4.96
N ASP A 177 -25.42 3.16 5.09
CA ASP A 177 -24.26 3.40 5.95
C ASP A 177 -23.06 3.89 5.14
N ALA A 178 -23.09 3.69 3.81
CA ALA A 178 -22.02 4.05 2.90
C ALA A 178 -21.69 5.55 2.95
N GLY A 179 -20.43 5.89 3.19
CA GLY A 179 -19.98 7.27 3.30
C GLY A 179 -20.50 8.05 4.51
N SER A 180 -20.96 7.34 5.57
CA SER A 180 -21.57 7.98 6.75
C SER A 180 -21.00 7.43 8.04
N TYR A 181 -20.73 8.29 9.01
CA TYR A 181 -20.30 7.87 10.33
C TYR A 181 -21.41 7.14 11.08
N ARG A 182 -21.03 6.13 11.86
CA ARG A 182 -21.94 5.39 12.72
C ARG A 182 -22.57 6.27 13.79
N ARG A 183 -23.78 5.93 14.16
CA ARG A 183 -24.55 6.61 15.21
C ARG A 183 -24.76 5.74 16.45
N GLN A 184 -24.23 4.53 16.44
CA GLN A 184 -24.38 3.53 17.48
C GLN A 184 -23.03 2.99 17.94
N PRO A 185 -22.92 2.48 19.18
CA PRO A 185 -21.72 1.82 19.65
C PRO A 185 -21.39 0.60 18.79
N VAL A 186 -20.11 0.36 18.58
CA VAL A 186 -19.58 -0.85 17.94
C VAL A 186 -18.50 -1.46 18.81
N PHE A 187 -18.36 -2.77 18.70
CA PHE A 187 -17.33 -3.51 19.42
C PHE A 187 -16.88 -4.71 18.60
N ILE A 188 -15.70 -5.22 18.90
CA ILE A 188 -15.20 -6.50 18.41
C ILE A 188 -14.98 -7.46 19.58
N LEU A 189 -15.16 -8.76 19.31
CA LEU A 189 -14.74 -9.80 20.25
C LEU A 189 -13.30 -10.21 19.90
N GLN A 190 -12.44 -10.14 20.90
CA GLN A 190 -11.04 -10.57 20.76
C GLN A 190 -10.93 -12.09 20.84
N SER A 191 -9.75 -12.63 20.49
CA SER A 191 -9.46 -14.06 20.56
C SER A 191 -9.67 -14.65 21.97
N ASP A 192 -9.45 -13.86 23.03
CA ASP A 192 -9.70 -14.21 24.43
C ASP A 192 -11.17 -14.01 24.86
N ARG A 193 -12.07 -13.73 23.90
CA ARG A 193 -13.49 -13.42 24.11
C ARG A 193 -13.78 -12.13 24.88
N LYS A 194 -12.79 -11.30 25.16
CA LYS A 194 -13.02 -9.99 25.71
C LYS A 194 -13.62 -9.07 24.66
N LYS A 195 -14.56 -8.25 25.11
CA LYS A 195 -15.16 -7.21 24.29
C LYS A 195 -14.21 -6.00 24.25
N HIS A 196 -13.81 -5.61 23.05
CA HIS A 196 -13.16 -4.33 22.82
C HIS A 196 -14.19 -3.35 22.27
N GLU A 197 -14.46 -2.29 23.03
CA GLU A 197 -15.38 -1.22 22.63
C GLU A 197 -14.57 -0.08 21.98
N PHE A 198 -15.06 0.38 20.85
CA PHE A 198 -14.53 1.57 20.20
C PHE A 198 -15.14 2.84 20.83
N PRO A 199 -14.56 4.03 20.60
CA PRO A 199 -15.07 5.29 21.13
C PRO A 199 -16.56 5.48 20.88
N ASP A 200 -17.26 6.14 21.80
CA ASP A 200 -18.68 6.44 21.65
C ASP A 200 -18.99 7.26 20.39
N ALA A 201 -20.13 6.99 19.77
CA ALA A 201 -20.51 7.64 18.51
C ALA A 201 -20.61 9.17 18.62
N TYR A 202 -20.94 9.73 19.77
CA TYR A 202 -20.99 11.19 19.96
C TYR A 202 -19.61 11.88 19.95
N LEU A 203 -18.53 11.11 20.10
CA LEU A 203 -17.15 11.61 20.04
C LEU A 203 -16.60 11.63 18.61
N LEU A 204 -17.25 10.95 17.66
CA LEU A 204 -16.65 10.70 16.33
C LEU A 204 -16.30 11.98 15.59
N ASN A 205 -17.17 12.99 15.62
CA ASN A 205 -16.89 14.26 14.94
C ASN A 205 -15.57 14.90 15.45
N LYS A 206 -15.39 14.88 16.79
CA LYS A 206 -14.15 15.42 17.38
C LYS A 206 -12.94 14.56 17.05
N LEU A 207 -13.07 13.24 17.15
CA LEU A 207 -11.96 12.33 16.86
C LEU A 207 -11.52 12.38 15.39
N VAL A 208 -12.47 12.55 14.48
CA VAL A 208 -12.16 12.71 13.04
C VAL A 208 -11.54 14.10 12.78
N GLU A 209 -12.02 15.15 13.43
CA GLU A 209 -11.38 16.46 13.38
C GLU A 209 -9.92 16.37 13.86
N ASP A 210 -9.67 15.74 15.00
CA ASP A 210 -8.33 15.54 15.56
C ASP A 210 -7.44 14.68 14.64
N TYR A 211 -8.02 13.70 13.93
CA TYR A 211 -7.33 12.91 12.92
C TYR A 211 -6.81 13.78 11.77
N PHE A 212 -7.63 14.69 11.24
CA PHE A 212 -7.20 15.59 10.17
C PHE A 212 -6.29 16.72 10.65
N ILE A 213 -6.42 17.18 11.91
CA ILE A 213 -5.46 18.08 12.54
C ILE A 213 -4.09 17.40 12.59
N PHE A 214 -4.02 16.16 13.11
CA PHE A 214 -2.79 15.38 13.15
C PHE A 214 -2.16 15.23 11.76
N TYR A 215 -2.95 14.89 10.74
CA TYR A 215 -2.48 14.79 9.37
C TYR A 215 -1.86 16.09 8.89
N ASN A 216 -2.54 17.21 9.05
CA ASN A 216 -2.09 18.51 8.55
C ASN A 216 -0.84 19.03 9.27
N GLU A 217 -0.69 18.73 10.55
CA GLU A 217 0.47 19.18 11.34
C GLU A 217 1.74 18.35 11.07
N ASN A 218 1.59 17.11 10.63
CA ASN A 218 2.71 16.17 10.57
C ASN A 218 3.08 15.70 9.15
N LYS A 219 2.22 15.89 8.14
CA LYS A 219 2.41 15.39 6.77
C LYS A 219 3.71 15.83 6.09
N ASP A 220 4.26 16.99 6.49
CA ASP A 220 5.46 17.58 5.90
C ASP A 220 6.72 17.35 6.77
N THR A 221 6.59 16.72 7.95
CA THR A 221 7.67 16.53 8.91
C THR A 221 7.98 15.07 9.24
N MET A 222 6.97 14.22 9.23
CA MET A 222 7.14 12.78 9.42
C MET A 222 7.65 12.09 8.15
N HIS A 223 8.39 11.00 8.33
CA HIS A 223 8.71 10.13 7.19
C HIS A 223 7.41 9.63 6.54
N PRO A 224 7.30 9.56 5.19
CA PRO A 224 6.04 9.18 4.52
C PRO A 224 5.45 7.85 4.98
N VAL A 225 6.28 6.85 5.23
CA VAL A 225 5.83 5.54 5.69
C VAL A 225 5.35 5.56 7.13
N GLU A 226 6.01 6.34 8.00
CA GLU A 226 5.55 6.60 9.36
C GLU A 226 4.16 7.25 9.36
N MET A 227 3.97 8.31 8.58
CA MET A 227 2.67 8.97 8.44
C MET A 227 1.60 8.01 7.92
N ALA A 228 1.90 7.19 6.91
CA ALA A 228 0.97 6.20 6.37
C ALA A 228 0.52 5.19 7.44
N ALA A 229 1.46 4.70 8.25
CA ALA A 229 1.16 3.80 9.38
C ALA A 229 0.25 4.48 10.41
N HIS A 230 0.54 5.72 10.79
CA HIS A 230 -0.29 6.50 11.71
C HIS A 230 -1.70 6.76 11.15
N LEU A 231 -1.84 7.11 9.88
CA LEU A 231 -3.14 7.31 9.26
C LEU A 231 -3.99 6.04 9.33
N HIS A 232 -3.42 4.88 9.03
CA HIS A 232 -4.10 3.60 9.16
C HIS A 232 -4.52 3.32 10.59
N GLN A 233 -3.56 3.33 11.51
CA GLN A 233 -3.75 2.91 12.89
C GLN A 233 -4.76 3.78 13.64
N ARG A 234 -4.65 5.11 13.49
CA ARG A 234 -5.59 6.06 14.10
C ARG A 234 -7.00 5.88 13.57
N LEU A 235 -7.18 5.67 12.25
CA LEU A 235 -8.50 5.48 11.66
C LEU A 235 -9.15 4.18 12.14
N VAL A 236 -8.39 3.07 12.22
CA VAL A 236 -8.89 1.81 12.78
C VAL A 236 -9.31 1.98 14.24
N ASN A 237 -8.57 2.75 15.04
CA ASN A 237 -8.88 2.96 16.46
C ASN A 237 -10.08 3.90 16.69
N ILE A 238 -10.26 4.91 15.86
CA ILE A 238 -11.49 5.74 15.88
C ILE A 238 -12.69 4.89 15.50
N HIS A 239 -12.51 3.98 14.54
CA HIS A 239 -13.54 3.09 14.01
C HIS A 239 -14.84 3.82 13.64
N PRO A 240 -14.74 4.83 12.74
CA PRO A 240 -15.83 5.79 12.58
C PRO A 240 -17.05 5.22 11.87
N PHE A 241 -16.95 4.05 11.25
CA PHE A 241 -17.99 3.45 10.45
C PHE A 241 -18.61 2.21 11.12
N ILE A 242 -19.80 1.81 10.66
CA ILE A 242 -20.46 0.60 11.16
C ILE A 242 -19.81 -0.67 10.62
N ASP A 243 -19.19 -0.59 9.44
CA ASP A 243 -18.52 -1.66 8.71
C ASP A 243 -17.48 -1.04 7.77
N GLY A 244 -16.57 -1.84 7.17
CA GLY A 244 -15.60 -1.36 6.18
C GLY A 244 -14.41 -0.56 6.74
N ASN A 245 -14.27 -0.41 8.06
CA ASN A 245 -13.19 0.37 8.67
C ASN A 245 -11.79 -0.14 8.29
N GLY A 246 -11.57 -1.44 8.31
CA GLY A 246 -10.27 -2.04 7.96
C GLY A 246 -9.91 -1.77 6.49
N ARG A 247 -10.81 -2.04 5.56
CA ARG A 247 -10.61 -1.79 4.13
C ARG A 247 -10.37 -0.31 3.85
N THR A 248 -11.18 0.56 4.42
CA THR A 248 -11.01 2.03 4.28
C THR A 248 -9.66 2.50 4.82
N SER A 249 -9.24 2.00 5.99
CA SER A 249 -7.94 2.39 6.58
C SER A 249 -6.76 1.94 5.73
N ARG A 250 -6.80 0.73 5.16
CA ARG A 250 -5.77 0.24 4.23
C ARG A 250 -5.73 1.05 2.93
N LEU A 251 -6.89 1.46 2.40
CA LEU A 251 -6.97 2.32 1.22
C LEU A 251 -6.44 3.73 1.50
N VAL A 252 -6.77 4.34 2.64
CA VAL A 252 -6.25 5.66 3.05
C VAL A 252 -4.72 5.62 3.22
N MET A 253 -4.19 4.57 3.83
CA MET A 253 -2.74 4.36 3.94
C MET A 253 -2.08 4.30 2.57
N ASN A 254 -2.64 3.50 1.65
CA ASN A 254 -2.11 3.37 0.30
C ASN A 254 -2.32 4.64 -0.55
N LEU A 255 -3.41 5.37 -0.36
CA LEU A 255 -3.59 6.70 -0.97
C LEU A 255 -2.41 7.61 -0.63
N TYR A 256 -2.08 7.70 0.66
CA TYR A 256 -0.98 8.56 1.11
C TYR A 256 0.38 8.07 0.59
N LEU A 257 0.63 6.75 0.62
CA LEU A 257 1.85 6.16 0.03
C LEU A 257 1.98 6.49 -1.47
N LEU A 258 0.91 6.33 -2.24
CA LEU A 258 0.87 6.70 -3.65
C LEU A 258 1.17 8.18 -3.87
N GLN A 259 0.58 9.09 -3.08
CA GLN A 259 0.87 10.53 -3.14
C GLN A 259 2.35 10.84 -2.89
N GLN A 260 3.01 10.05 -2.06
CA GLN A 260 4.44 10.17 -1.77
C GLN A 260 5.32 9.39 -2.76
N GLY A 261 4.71 8.80 -3.80
CA GLY A 261 5.41 8.05 -4.83
C GLY A 261 5.89 6.66 -4.42
N TYR A 262 5.36 6.09 -3.36
CA TYR A 262 5.55 4.70 -3.00
C TYR A 262 4.54 3.80 -3.74
N PRO A 263 4.86 2.53 -4.01
CA PRO A 263 3.91 1.59 -4.57
C PRO A 263 2.80 1.25 -3.57
N ILE A 264 1.71 0.66 -4.06
CA ILE A 264 0.70 0.05 -3.18
C ILE A 264 1.37 -1.05 -2.34
N MET A 265 1.18 -0.96 -1.04
CA MET A 265 1.60 -1.95 -0.06
C MET A 265 0.43 -2.88 0.25
N ILE A 266 0.72 -4.18 0.33
CA ILE A 266 -0.26 -5.23 0.55
C ILE A 266 0.03 -5.93 1.88
N ILE A 267 -1.00 -6.06 2.72
CA ILE A 267 -0.96 -6.90 3.92
C ILE A 267 -1.52 -8.26 3.52
N ASP A 268 -0.72 -9.32 3.70
CA ASP A 268 -1.10 -10.68 3.35
C ASP A 268 -2.21 -11.21 4.27
N SER A 269 -3.15 -11.94 3.69
CA SER A 269 -4.30 -12.52 4.39
C SER A 269 -4.09 -13.95 4.88
N GLU A 270 -2.90 -14.54 4.69
CA GLU A 270 -2.55 -15.84 5.25
C GLU A 270 -2.77 -15.86 6.77
N MET A 271 -3.18 -17.02 7.30
CA MET A 271 -3.73 -17.09 8.66
C MET A 271 -2.77 -16.56 9.73
N ASP A 272 -1.50 -16.90 9.67
CA ASP A 272 -0.45 -16.45 10.60
C ASP A 272 -0.17 -14.95 10.46
N LYS A 273 -0.05 -14.46 9.23
CA LYS A 273 0.20 -13.04 8.91
C LYS A 273 -1.00 -12.17 9.29
N ARG A 274 -2.21 -12.66 9.02
CA ARG A 274 -3.46 -12.01 9.43
C ARG A 274 -3.57 -11.93 10.96
N GLN A 275 -3.24 -13.00 11.67
CA GLN A 275 -3.23 -13.01 13.13
C GLN A 275 -2.20 -12.04 13.70
N GLU A 276 -1.02 -11.99 13.12
CA GLU A 276 0.03 -11.04 13.48
C GLU A 276 -0.43 -9.59 13.28
N TYR A 277 -0.99 -9.26 12.12
CA TYR A 277 -1.57 -7.95 11.84
C TYR A 277 -2.61 -7.53 12.89
N TYR A 278 -3.56 -8.41 13.22
CA TYR A 278 -4.56 -8.11 14.25
C TYR A 278 -3.97 -8.03 15.66
N ARG A 279 -2.96 -8.84 15.97
CA ARG A 279 -2.25 -8.79 17.25
C ARG A 279 -1.59 -7.42 17.43
N ILE A 280 -0.85 -6.97 16.44
CA ILE A 280 -0.14 -5.69 16.46
C ILE A 280 -1.14 -4.51 16.53
N LEU A 281 -2.22 -4.55 15.76
CA LEU A 281 -3.29 -3.56 15.87
C LEU A 281 -3.93 -3.55 17.27
N GLY A 282 -4.02 -4.72 17.90
CA GLY A 282 -4.58 -4.86 19.23
C GLY A 282 -3.69 -4.34 20.35
N GLU A 283 -2.38 -4.23 20.17
CA GLU A 283 -1.44 -3.70 21.16
C GLU A 283 -1.55 -2.17 21.30
N TYR A 284 -1.89 -1.48 20.20
CA TYR A 284 -2.21 -0.05 20.24
C TYR A 284 -3.70 0.16 20.52
N ARG A 285 -4.06 0.30 21.78
CA ARG A 285 -5.47 0.44 22.20
C ARG A 285 -5.74 1.74 22.95
N GLY A 286 -5.37 2.83 22.37
CA GLY A 286 -5.71 4.14 22.89
C GLY A 286 -5.50 5.22 21.84
N VAL A 287 -6.42 6.17 21.77
CA VAL A 287 -6.32 7.27 20.78
C VAL A 287 -5.15 8.21 21.11
N ALA A 288 -4.64 8.17 22.34
CA ALA A 288 -3.65 9.13 22.84
C ALA A 288 -2.31 8.55 23.32
N ASP A 289 -2.25 7.33 23.82
CA ASP A 289 -1.11 6.88 24.62
C ASP A 289 -0.57 5.46 24.30
N GLY A 290 -1.00 4.86 23.19
CA GLY A 290 -0.50 3.54 22.78
C GLY A 290 0.86 3.62 22.11
N ASP A 291 1.68 2.57 22.24
CA ASP A 291 2.93 2.44 21.50
C ASP A 291 2.64 2.12 20.03
N SER A 292 2.87 3.08 19.14
CA SER A 292 2.68 2.93 17.68
C SER A 292 3.80 2.13 17.03
N LYS A 293 4.96 2.02 17.68
CA LYS A 293 6.18 1.44 17.10
C LYS A 293 6.02 0.02 16.52
N PRO A 294 5.34 -0.93 17.18
CA PRO A 294 5.16 -2.26 16.62
C PRO A 294 4.41 -2.23 15.28
N PHE A 295 3.41 -1.36 15.15
CA PHE A 295 2.65 -1.20 13.91
C PHE A 295 3.46 -0.44 12.85
N GLU A 296 4.17 0.61 13.24
CA GLU A 296 5.09 1.34 12.36
C GLU A 296 6.14 0.39 11.78
N LEU A 297 6.77 -0.43 12.63
CA LEU A 297 7.76 -1.43 12.20
C LEU A 297 7.15 -2.42 11.19
N PHE A 298 5.97 -2.96 11.51
CA PHE A 298 5.26 -3.88 10.62
C PHE A 298 4.98 -3.25 9.26
N ILE A 299 4.43 -2.04 9.22
CA ILE A 299 4.15 -1.33 7.96
C ILE A 299 5.44 -0.99 7.21
N THR A 300 6.47 -0.55 7.92
CA THR A 300 7.77 -0.19 7.34
C THR A 300 8.40 -1.39 6.63
N GLN A 301 8.38 -2.57 7.23
CA GLN A 301 8.85 -3.81 6.62
C GLN A 301 8.00 -4.19 5.40
N LYS A 302 6.68 -4.06 5.48
CA LYS A 302 5.77 -4.34 4.34
C LYS A 302 5.97 -3.38 3.17
N VAL A 303 6.22 -2.11 3.43
CA VAL A 303 6.55 -1.14 2.37
C VAL A 303 7.92 -1.45 1.75
N LYS A 304 8.88 -1.92 2.55
CA LYS A 304 10.18 -2.40 2.05
C LYS A 304 9.99 -3.58 1.09
N ASP A 305 9.19 -4.58 1.48
CA ASP A 305 8.86 -5.73 0.63
C ASP A 305 8.19 -5.28 -0.69
N ALA A 306 7.22 -4.38 -0.60
CA ALA A 306 6.53 -3.85 -1.78
C ALA A 306 7.47 -3.10 -2.73
N LEU A 307 8.40 -2.28 -2.21
CA LEU A 307 9.41 -1.61 -3.01
C LEU A 307 10.33 -2.62 -3.71
N PHE A 308 10.70 -3.70 -3.03
CA PHE A 308 11.51 -4.75 -3.64
C PHE A 308 10.78 -5.49 -4.74
N GLU A 309 9.54 -5.92 -4.50
CA GLU A 309 8.71 -6.57 -5.53
C GLU A 309 8.57 -5.65 -6.75
N TYR A 310 8.33 -4.36 -6.51
CA TYR A 310 8.16 -3.37 -7.57
C TYR A 310 9.46 -3.16 -8.36
N LEU A 311 10.59 -3.00 -7.69
CA LEU A 311 11.90 -2.86 -8.31
C LEU A 311 12.33 -4.12 -9.06
N GLN A 312 12.00 -5.31 -8.56
CA GLN A 312 12.24 -6.58 -9.26
C GLN A 312 11.44 -6.65 -10.55
N PHE A 313 10.16 -6.25 -10.51
CA PHE A 313 9.32 -6.21 -11.70
C PHE A 313 9.83 -5.20 -12.71
N MET A 314 10.13 -3.97 -12.28
CA MET A 314 10.67 -2.89 -13.12
C MET A 314 12.00 -3.27 -13.78
N SER A 315 12.74 -4.15 -13.15
CA SER A 315 14.04 -4.63 -13.61
C SER A 315 13.93 -5.87 -14.50
N ALA A 316 12.76 -6.53 -14.55
CA ALA A 316 12.55 -7.69 -15.40
C ALA A 316 12.54 -7.23 -16.88
N ASP A 317 13.44 -7.78 -17.67
CA ASP A 317 13.42 -7.57 -19.13
C ASP A 317 12.25 -8.35 -19.72
N GLN A 318 11.55 -7.82 -20.70
CA GLN A 318 10.39 -8.48 -21.33
C GLN A 318 10.78 -9.73 -22.16
N ASN A 319 12.03 -10.12 -22.12
CA ASN A 319 12.52 -11.30 -22.85
C ASN A 319 12.17 -12.59 -22.09
N GLU A 320 11.42 -13.51 -22.74
CA GLU A 320 10.87 -14.71 -22.09
C GLU A 320 11.92 -15.66 -21.48
N GLU A 321 13.12 -15.74 -22.07
CA GLU A 321 14.23 -16.50 -21.47
C GLU A 321 14.67 -15.99 -20.12
N ALA A 322 14.22 -14.86 -19.82
CA ALA A 322 14.62 -14.03 -18.74
C ALA A 322 13.67 -14.12 -17.55
N LYS A 323 12.40 -14.38 -17.73
CA LYS A 323 11.40 -14.49 -16.68
C LYS A 323 11.72 -15.54 -15.62
N ASP A 324 12.51 -16.57 -15.96
CA ASP A 324 12.76 -17.71 -15.08
C ASP A 324 13.95 -17.55 -14.12
N LYS A 325 14.75 -16.47 -14.17
CA LYS A 325 16.07 -16.51 -13.53
C LYS A 325 16.34 -15.54 -12.40
N GLY A 326 15.41 -14.67 -11.98
CA GLY A 326 15.72 -13.68 -10.91
C GLY A 326 16.93 -12.75 -11.25
N TYR A 327 17.52 -12.94 -12.41
CA TYR A 327 18.73 -12.29 -12.92
C TYR A 327 18.48 -10.89 -13.43
N TYR A 328 17.24 -10.53 -13.64
CA TYR A 328 16.83 -9.38 -14.44
C TYR A 328 16.89 -8.08 -13.71
N PHE A 329 16.61 -8.12 -12.43
CA PHE A 329 16.82 -6.99 -11.55
C PHE A 329 18.22 -6.41 -11.79
N PHE A 330 19.21 -7.30 -11.83
CA PHE A 330 20.61 -6.90 -12.00
C PHE A 330 20.98 -6.48 -13.41
N LYS A 331 20.54 -7.21 -14.43
CA LYS A 331 20.86 -6.87 -15.82
C LYS A 331 20.27 -5.53 -16.25
N LYS A 332 19.05 -5.22 -15.83
CA LYS A 332 18.44 -3.95 -16.19
C LYS A 332 19.03 -2.80 -15.38
N ILE A 333 19.38 -3.01 -14.12
CA ILE A 333 20.16 -2.03 -13.38
C ILE A 333 21.55 -1.88 -14.01
N GLU A 334 22.24 -2.95 -14.39
CA GLU A 334 23.48 -2.86 -15.15
C GLU A 334 23.33 -2.07 -16.45
N SER A 335 22.26 -2.28 -17.21
CA SER A 335 22.00 -1.54 -18.45
C SER A 335 21.66 -0.06 -18.23
N TYR A 336 21.11 0.31 -17.07
CA TYR A 336 20.88 1.70 -16.70
C TYR A 336 22.12 2.38 -16.11
N LEU A 337 23.10 1.60 -15.71
CA LEU A 337 24.30 2.04 -15.03
C LEU A 337 25.52 2.03 -15.97
N SER A 338 25.41 1.38 -17.15
CA SER A 338 26.36 1.47 -18.26
C SER A 338 26.04 2.64 -19.18
#